data_ddc04dd3a198036bfbd456205eee4ec6
#
_entry.id   ddc04dd3a198036bfbd456205eee4ec6
#
_cell.length_a   1.000
_cell.length_b   1.000
_cell.length_c   1.000
_cell.angle_alpha   90.00
_cell.angle_beta   90.00
_cell.angle_gamma   90.00
#
_symmetry.space_group_name_H-M   'P 1'
#
loop_
_entity.id
_entity.type
_entity.pdbx_description
1 polymer ?
#
loop_
_entity_poly.entity_id
_entity_poly.type
_entity_poly.pdbx_seq_one_letter_code
_entity_poly.pdbx_strand_id
1 'polypeptide(L)'
;MIQRIQTLYLLAIVILGICLIWLPVVELVTPQEASELQIWELSAVGGAPLQGLWGLLVTTILIPVLALVDIFLFKKRLLQARLNIFLALLCLGYYAVLAIYIWLAKMSMGLDWHIMPSASIPLVCFVLTLMATRRILKDEALVRAADRIR
;
A
#
# COMPACT_ATOMS: atom_id res chain seq x y z
N MET A 1 3.91 -27.25 -4.85
CA MET A 1 2.67 -26.58 -5.37
C MET A 1 2.19 -25.40 -4.52
N ILE A 2 2.48 -25.33 -3.25
CA ILE A 2 1.98 -24.29 -2.31
C ILE A 2 2.63 -22.92 -2.57
N GLN A 3 3.87 -22.86 -3.04
CA GLN A 3 4.57 -21.60 -3.41
C GLN A 3 3.83 -20.76 -4.46
N ARG A 4 3.06 -21.37 -5.35
CA ARG A 4 2.31 -20.66 -6.39
C ARG A 4 1.22 -19.74 -5.83
N ILE A 5 0.59 -20.14 -4.72
CA ILE A 5 -0.50 -19.35 -4.11
C ILE A 5 0.06 -18.10 -3.41
N GLN A 6 1.22 -18.19 -2.77
CA GLN A 6 1.88 -17.04 -2.14
C GLN A 6 2.28 -15.99 -3.17
N THR A 7 2.89 -16.45 -4.27
CA THR A 7 3.26 -15.57 -5.39
C THR A 7 2.04 -14.89 -6.02
N LEU A 8 0.89 -15.57 -6.05
CA LEU A 8 -0.35 -15.01 -6.58
C LEU A 8 -0.86 -13.86 -5.71
N TYR A 9 -0.81 -13.99 -4.38
CA TYR A 9 -1.18 -12.88 -3.47
C TYR A 9 -0.24 -11.68 -3.63
N LEU A 10 1.08 -11.92 -3.69
CA LEU A 10 2.06 -10.85 -3.87
C LEU A 10 1.93 -10.18 -5.24
N LEU A 11 1.65 -10.96 -6.30
CA LEU A 11 1.39 -10.41 -7.62
C LEU A 11 0.14 -9.53 -7.64
N ALA A 12 -0.92 -9.95 -6.96
CA ALA A 12 -2.13 -9.14 -6.80
C ALA A 12 -1.83 -7.80 -6.09
N ILE A 13 -0.99 -7.82 -5.05
CA ILE A 13 -0.56 -6.59 -4.35
C ILE A 13 0.24 -5.68 -5.29
N VAL A 14 1.12 -6.23 -6.13
CA VAL A 14 1.88 -5.44 -7.13
C VAL A 14 0.92 -4.76 -8.10
N ILE A 15 -0.04 -5.50 -8.66
CA ILE A 15 -1.01 -4.94 -9.61
C ILE A 15 -1.86 -3.86 -8.95
N LEU A 16 -2.41 -4.13 -7.77
CA LEU A 16 -3.22 -3.16 -7.01
C LEU A 16 -2.42 -1.92 -6.62
N GLY A 17 -1.16 -2.09 -6.22
CA GLY A 17 -0.27 -0.97 -5.91
C GLY A 17 0.04 -0.10 -7.12
N ILE A 18 0.23 -0.71 -8.31
CA ILE A 18 0.40 0.03 -9.56
C ILE A 18 -0.91 0.77 -9.91
N CYS A 19 -2.07 0.12 -9.78
CA CYS A 19 -3.36 0.77 -10.01
C CYS A 19 -3.57 1.97 -9.08
N LEU A 20 -3.15 1.86 -7.81
CA LEU A 20 -3.26 2.94 -6.83
C LEU A 20 -2.45 4.18 -7.23
N ILE A 21 -1.34 4.01 -7.96
CA ILE A 21 -0.54 5.13 -8.46
C ILE A 21 -1.35 6.00 -9.44
N TRP A 22 -2.21 5.39 -10.27
CA TRP A 22 -2.96 6.07 -11.33
C TRP A 22 -4.35 6.55 -10.91
N LEU A 23 -4.88 6.05 -9.79
CA LEU A 23 -6.23 6.35 -9.34
C LEU A 23 -6.23 7.52 -8.34
N PRO A 24 -7.20 8.43 -8.43
CA PRO A 24 -7.39 9.47 -7.43
C PRO A 24 -7.82 8.83 -6.10
N VAL A 25 -7.25 9.30 -4.99
CA VAL A 25 -7.49 8.74 -3.65
C VAL A 25 -8.44 9.61 -2.84
N VAL A 26 -8.35 10.91 -3.02
CA VAL A 26 -9.17 11.91 -2.30
C VAL A 26 -9.58 12.98 -3.29
N GLU A 27 -10.83 13.39 -3.22
CA GLU A 27 -11.37 14.55 -3.92
C GLU A 27 -11.44 15.72 -2.92
N LEU A 28 -10.84 16.84 -3.28
CA LEU A 28 -10.96 18.10 -2.54
C LEU A 28 -12.03 18.96 -3.20
N VAL A 29 -13.05 19.31 -2.46
CA VAL A 29 -14.15 20.13 -2.93
C VAL A 29 -13.92 21.58 -2.52
N THR A 30 -13.71 22.44 -3.51
CA THR A 30 -13.69 23.89 -3.32
C THR A 30 -15.05 24.45 -3.73
N PRO A 31 -15.55 25.56 -3.14
CA PRO A 31 -16.83 26.17 -3.53
C PRO A 31 -16.94 26.55 -5.03
N GLN A 32 -15.82 26.60 -5.74
CA GLN A 32 -15.74 27.00 -7.14
C GLN A 32 -15.38 25.86 -8.10
N GLU A 33 -14.63 24.83 -7.67
CA GLU A 33 -14.22 23.71 -8.50
C GLU A 33 -13.94 22.46 -7.65
N ALA A 34 -14.38 21.28 -8.13
CA ALA A 34 -13.98 20.01 -7.56
C ALA A 34 -12.64 19.58 -8.17
N SER A 35 -11.61 19.39 -7.35
CA SER A 35 -10.30 18.93 -7.80
C SER A 35 -10.00 17.54 -7.24
N GLU A 36 -9.78 16.58 -8.12
CA GLU A 36 -9.35 15.24 -7.73
C GLU A 36 -7.87 15.24 -7.35
N LEU A 37 -7.54 14.78 -6.14
CA LEU A 37 -6.14 14.53 -5.76
C LEU A 37 -5.66 13.22 -6.36
N GLN A 38 -5.02 13.34 -7.49
CA GLN A 38 -4.16 12.27 -8.01
C GLN A 38 -2.80 12.36 -7.34
N ILE A 39 -2.18 11.20 -7.07
CA ILE A 39 -0.88 11.14 -6.38
C ILE A 39 0.24 11.84 -7.15
N TRP A 40 0.10 12.00 -8.47
CA TRP A 40 1.05 12.71 -9.35
C TRP A 40 0.74 14.19 -9.54
N GLU A 41 -0.53 14.55 -9.64
CA GLU A 41 -0.96 15.89 -9.88
C GLU A 41 -1.15 16.61 -8.56
N LEU A 42 -0.13 17.28 -8.16
CA LEU A 42 -0.26 18.46 -7.33
C LEU A 42 -0.92 19.55 -8.17
N SER A 43 -2.13 19.30 -8.65
CA SER A 43 -2.91 20.37 -9.24
C SER A 43 -3.20 21.35 -8.12
N ALA A 44 -2.58 22.51 -8.26
CA ALA A 44 -2.73 23.61 -7.34
C ALA A 44 -4.21 24.01 -7.28
N VAL A 45 -4.92 23.51 -6.30
CA VAL A 45 -6.23 24.03 -5.94
C VAL A 45 -5.96 25.46 -5.42
N GLY A 46 -6.34 26.46 -6.21
CA GLY A 46 -6.15 27.85 -5.84
C GLY A 46 -4.71 28.39 -5.95
N GLY A 47 -3.84 27.78 -6.76
CA GLY A 47 -2.51 28.33 -7.05
C GLY A 47 -1.45 28.14 -5.95
N ALA A 48 -1.77 27.52 -4.81
CA ALA A 48 -0.81 27.16 -3.79
C ALA A 48 -0.43 25.68 -3.94
N PRO A 49 0.84 25.33 -4.25
CA PRO A 49 1.25 23.95 -4.25
C PRO A 49 1.07 23.40 -2.83
N LEU A 50 0.30 22.32 -2.66
CA LEU A 50 0.36 21.51 -1.45
C LEU A 50 1.77 20.96 -1.34
N GLN A 51 2.66 21.73 -0.73
CA GLN A 51 4.05 21.33 -0.53
C GLN A 51 4.04 20.01 0.23
N GLY A 52 4.41 18.92 -0.48
CA GLY A 52 4.85 17.74 0.21
C GLY A 52 3.98 16.48 0.18
N LEU A 53 3.19 16.22 -0.87
CA LEU A 53 2.59 14.87 -1.08
C LEU A 53 3.66 13.76 -1.32
N TRP A 54 4.94 14.11 -1.21
CA TRP A 54 6.07 13.19 -1.32
C TRP A 54 5.93 11.97 -0.41
N GLY A 55 5.44 12.16 0.82
CA GLY A 55 5.24 11.05 1.76
C GLY A 55 4.20 10.06 1.26
N LEU A 56 3.10 10.53 0.68
CA LEU A 56 2.08 9.69 0.11
C LEU A 56 2.58 8.99 -1.17
N LEU A 57 3.26 9.71 -2.04
CA LEU A 57 3.86 9.17 -3.26
C LEU A 57 4.90 8.10 -2.96
N VAL A 58 5.81 8.36 -2.01
CA VAL A 58 6.84 7.40 -1.61
C VAL A 58 6.21 6.14 -1.03
N THR A 59 5.23 6.25 -0.13
CA THR A 59 4.56 5.08 0.45
C THR A 59 3.79 4.30 -0.61
N THR A 60 3.14 4.95 -1.57
CA THR A 60 2.41 4.30 -2.67
C THR A 60 3.33 3.53 -3.60
N ILE A 61 4.49 4.08 -3.96
CA ILE A 61 5.48 3.40 -4.80
C ILE A 61 6.16 2.26 -4.04
N LEU A 62 6.39 2.43 -2.75
CA LEU A 62 7.11 1.46 -1.93
C LEU A 62 6.31 0.15 -1.76
N ILE A 63 4.97 0.21 -1.71
CA ILE A 63 4.10 -0.97 -1.59
C ILE A 63 4.34 -1.97 -2.73
N PRO A 64 4.16 -1.64 -4.03
CA PRO A 64 4.37 -2.58 -5.11
C PRO A 64 5.84 -2.97 -5.28
N VAL A 65 6.79 -2.08 -5.01
CA VAL A 65 8.22 -2.38 -5.09
C VAL A 65 8.61 -3.43 -4.05
N LEU A 66 8.20 -3.27 -2.79
CA LEU A 66 8.48 -4.27 -1.75
C LEU A 66 7.78 -5.60 -2.02
N ALA A 67 6.54 -5.59 -2.50
CA ALA A 67 5.84 -6.81 -2.89
C ALA A 67 6.56 -7.53 -4.04
N LEU A 68 7.09 -6.79 -5.01
CA LEU A 68 7.88 -7.34 -6.11
C LEU A 68 9.20 -7.96 -5.59
N VAL A 69 9.93 -7.26 -4.74
CA VAL A 69 11.15 -7.77 -4.10
C VAL A 69 10.84 -9.06 -3.33
N ASP A 70 9.73 -9.10 -2.63
CA ASP A 70 9.31 -10.24 -1.83
C ASP A 70 9.03 -11.49 -2.69
N ILE A 71 8.51 -11.32 -3.91
CA ILE A 71 8.35 -12.41 -4.87
C ILE A 71 9.71 -13.05 -5.21
N PHE A 72 10.78 -12.26 -5.36
CA PHE A 72 12.11 -12.79 -5.68
C PHE A 72 12.82 -13.44 -4.49
N LEU A 73 12.38 -13.15 -3.26
CA LEU A 73 12.96 -13.73 -2.04
C LEU A 73 12.46 -15.13 -1.68
N PHE A 74 11.81 -15.84 -2.60
CA PHE A 74 11.21 -17.16 -2.38
C PHE A 74 12.17 -18.22 -1.80
N LYS A 75 13.49 -18.07 -1.98
CA LYS A 75 14.51 -18.96 -1.41
C LYS A 75 14.74 -18.75 0.09
N LYS A 76 14.48 -17.53 0.61
CA LYS A 76 14.72 -17.15 2.02
C LYS A 76 13.38 -16.87 2.73
N ARG A 77 12.61 -17.92 3.03
CA ARG A 77 11.25 -17.85 3.57
C ARG A 77 11.10 -17.02 4.83
N LEU A 78 12.06 -17.10 5.77
CA LEU A 78 12.04 -16.28 6.99
C LEU A 78 12.22 -14.78 6.69
N LEU A 79 13.08 -14.44 5.75
CA LEU A 79 13.26 -13.06 5.31
C LEU A 79 12.00 -12.56 4.61
N GLN A 80 11.41 -13.37 3.75
CA GLN A 80 10.15 -13.12 3.08
C GLN A 80 9.02 -12.82 4.08
N ALA A 81 8.87 -13.65 5.13
CA ALA A 81 7.87 -13.41 6.16
C ALA A 81 8.07 -12.07 6.89
N ARG A 82 9.32 -11.70 7.20
CA ARG A 82 9.63 -10.40 7.84
C ARG A 82 9.31 -9.24 6.91
N LEU A 83 9.62 -9.36 5.63
CA LEU A 83 9.35 -8.34 4.62
C LEU A 83 7.86 -8.13 4.42
N ASN A 84 7.08 -9.21 4.43
CA ASN A 84 5.63 -9.15 4.40
C ASN A 84 5.04 -8.44 5.63
N ILE A 85 5.56 -8.69 6.83
CA ILE A 85 5.13 -7.97 8.04
C ILE A 85 5.40 -6.47 7.88
N PHE A 86 6.58 -6.12 7.36
CA PHE A 86 6.93 -4.72 7.09
C PHE A 86 6.00 -4.11 6.04
N LEU A 87 5.67 -4.85 4.98
CA LEU A 87 4.71 -4.43 3.96
C LEU A 87 3.31 -4.19 4.54
N ALA A 88 2.85 -5.05 5.48
CA ALA A 88 1.59 -4.85 6.18
C ALA A 88 1.60 -3.56 7.02
N LEU A 89 2.69 -3.30 7.75
CA LEU A 89 2.87 -2.06 8.51
C LEU A 89 2.90 -0.83 7.60
N LEU A 90 3.52 -0.95 6.42
CA LEU A 90 3.55 0.12 5.43
C LEU A 90 2.15 0.45 4.90
N CYS A 91 1.31 -0.57 4.63
CA CYS A 91 -0.07 -0.35 4.22
C CYS A 91 -0.89 0.37 5.31
N LEU A 92 -0.66 0.09 6.59
CA LEU A 92 -1.27 0.85 7.69
C LEU A 92 -0.68 2.26 7.79
N GLY A 93 0.64 2.40 7.64
CA GLY A 93 1.33 3.69 7.62
C GLY A 93 0.82 4.61 6.52
N TYR A 94 0.42 4.06 5.37
CA TYR A 94 -0.21 4.81 4.29
C TYR A 94 -1.44 5.60 4.77
N TYR A 95 -2.31 4.97 5.57
CA TYR A 95 -3.50 5.65 6.12
C TYR A 95 -3.14 6.74 7.14
N ALA A 96 -2.09 6.53 7.94
CA ALA A 96 -1.60 7.57 8.84
C ALA A 96 -1.11 8.79 8.07
N VAL A 97 -0.33 8.57 7.01
CA VAL A 97 0.15 9.62 6.11
C VAL A 97 -1.03 10.33 5.43
N LEU A 98 -1.98 9.56 4.89
CA LEU A 98 -3.18 10.10 4.25
C LEU A 98 -3.99 10.98 5.22
N ALA A 99 -4.20 10.51 6.45
CA ALA A 99 -4.92 11.28 7.48
C ALA A 99 -4.23 12.60 7.83
N ILE A 100 -2.89 12.59 7.91
CA ILE A 100 -2.11 13.83 8.15
C ILE A 100 -2.32 14.82 7.01
N TYR A 101 -2.29 14.37 5.75
CA TYR A 101 -2.49 15.27 4.61
C TYR A 101 -3.90 15.85 4.55
N ILE A 102 -4.93 15.03 4.81
CA ILE A 102 -6.32 15.49 4.89
C ILE A 102 -6.46 16.54 6.00
N TRP A 103 -5.87 16.29 7.17
CA TRP A 103 -5.92 17.22 8.30
C TRP A 103 -5.22 18.55 7.99
N LEU A 104 -4.01 18.50 7.37
CA LEU A 104 -3.30 19.68 6.94
C LEU A 104 -4.07 20.47 5.88
N ALA A 105 -4.67 19.82 4.88
CA ALA A 105 -5.48 20.45 3.86
C ALA A 105 -6.69 21.17 4.46
N LYS A 106 -7.35 20.55 5.44
CA LYS A 106 -8.47 21.17 6.16
C LYS A 106 -8.04 22.41 6.97
N MET A 107 -6.90 22.33 7.67
CA MET A 107 -6.40 23.44 8.47
C MET A 107 -5.88 24.62 7.64
N SER A 108 -5.21 24.35 6.53
CA SER A 108 -4.59 25.38 5.70
C SER A 108 -5.54 26.07 4.72
N MET A 109 -6.50 25.34 4.20
CA MET A 109 -7.36 25.79 3.10
C MET A 109 -8.86 25.78 3.42
N GLY A 110 -9.28 25.17 4.55
CA GLY A 110 -10.70 25.07 4.91
C GLY A 110 -11.51 24.21 3.92
N LEU A 111 -10.85 23.34 3.18
CA LEU A 111 -11.48 22.52 2.13
C LEU A 111 -12.23 21.33 2.72
N ASP A 112 -13.40 21.04 2.16
CA ASP A 112 -14.07 19.77 2.39
C ASP A 112 -13.47 18.68 1.49
N TRP A 113 -13.53 17.44 1.97
CA TRP A 113 -12.91 16.31 1.29
C TRP A 113 -13.86 15.11 1.22
N HIS A 114 -13.76 14.37 0.12
CA HIS A 114 -14.44 13.10 -0.08
C HIS A 114 -13.43 11.99 -0.34
N ILE A 115 -13.56 10.88 0.38
CA ILE A 115 -12.71 9.71 0.17
C ILE A 115 -13.23 8.95 -1.05
N MET A 116 -12.34 8.73 -2.02
CA MET A 116 -12.64 7.92 -3.20
C MET A 116 -12.56 6.41 -2.88
N PRO A 117 -13.30 5.56 -3.60
CA PRO A 117 -13.24 4.10 -3.41
C PRO A 117 -11.84 3.51 -3.56
N SER A 118 -10.97 4.13 -4.36
CA SER A 118 -9.56 3.75 -4.54
C SER A 118 -8.74 3.81 -3.25
N ALA A 119 -9.14 4.63 -2.27
CA ALA A 119 -8.53 4.65 -0.94
C ALA A 119 -8.67 3.32 -0.20
N SER A 120 -9.55 2.40 -0.63
CA SER A 120 -9.67 1.06 -0.05
C SER A 120 -8.58 0.10 -0.52
N ILE A 121 -7.87 0.40 -1.60
CA ILE A 121 -6.85 -0.48 -2.19
C ILE A 121 -5.74 -0.86 -1.18
N PRO A 122 -5.13 0.06 -0.41
CA PRO A 122 -4.12 -0.32 0.58
C PRO A 122 -4.66 -1.24 1.67
N LEU A 123 -5.96 -1.15 2.02
CA LEU A 123 -6.58 -2.08 2.95
C LEU A 123 -6.67 -3.50 2.37
N VAL A 124 -7.05 -3.61 1.10
CA VAL A 124 -7.05 -4.89 0.40
C VAL A 124 -5.63 -5.47 0.32
N CYS A 125 -4.63 -4.64 0.00
CA CYS A 125 -3.23 -5.04 0.02
C CYS A 125 -2.79 -5.53 1.42
N PHE A 126 -3.21 -4.85 2.47
CA PHE A 126 -2.95 -5.28 3.86
C PHE A 126 -3.51 -6.68 4.15
N VAL A 127 -4.77 -6.95 3.80
CA VAL A 127 -5.39 -8.27 3.99
C VAL A 127 -4.66 -9.34 3.19
N LEU A 128 -4.35 -9.07 1.91
CA LEU A 128 -3.61 -10.00 1.06
C LEU A 128 -2.21 -10.31 1.63
N THR A 129 -1.52 -9.29 2.16
CA THR A 129 -0.22 -9.45 2.81
C THR A 129 -0.29 -10.35 4.05
N LEU A 130 -1.34 -10.20 4.89
CA LEU A 130 -1.56 -11.08 6.04
C LEU A 130 -1.83 -12.52 5.60
N MET A 131 -2.61 -12.71 4.53
CA MET A 131 -2.86 -14.05 3.96
C MET A 131 -1.59 -14.68 3.40
N ALA A 132 -0.76 -13.91 2.70
CA ALA A 132 0.55 -14.36 2.21
C ALA A 132 1.46 -14.77 3.38
N THR A 133 1.59 -13.92 4.40
CA THR A 133 2.40 -14.19 5.59
C THR A 133 2.01 -15.49 6.30
N ARG A 134 0.70 -15.71 6.51
CA ARG A 134 0.19 -16.94 7.13
C ARG A 134 0.58 -18.19 6.31
N ARG A 135 0.54 -18.11 4.99
CA ARG A 135 0.92 -19.22 4.10
C ARG A 135 2.42 -19.48 4.16
N ILE A 136 3.25 -18.44 4.13
CA ILE A 136 4.71 -18.54 4.21
C ILE A 136 5.13 -19.21 5.54
N LEU A 137 4.55 -18.77 6.66
CA LEU A 137 4.87 -19.33 7.99
C LEU A 137 4.42 -20.79 8.11
N LYS A 138 3.25 -21.14 7.54
CA LYS A 138 2.79 -22.54 7.52
C LYS A 138 3.73 -23.44 6.72
N ASP A 139 4.19 -22.98 5.56
CA ASP A 139 5.15 -23.72 4.73
C ASP A 139 6.49 -23.92 5.43
N GLU A 140 6.97 -22.90 6.11
CA GLU A 140 8.21 -22.99 6.91
C GLU A 140 8.07 -24.00 8.05
N ALA A 141 6.93 -24.01 8.74
CA ALA A 141 6.67 -24.96 9.82
C ALA A 141 6.65 -26.42 9.30
N LEU A 142 6.08 -26.65 8.12
CA LEU A 142 6.07 -28.00 7.51
C LEU A 142 7.47 -28.48 7.13
N VAL A 143 8.30 -27.60 6.58
CA VAL A 143 9.70 -27.94 6.24
C VAL A 143 10.50 -28.29 7.48
N ARG A 144 10.40 -27.47 8.54
CA ARG A 144 11.08 -27.75 9.81
C ARG A 144 10.61 -29.05 10.48
N ALA A 145 9.32 -29.38 10.35
CA ALA A 145 8.80 -30.64 10.86
C ALA A 145 9.38 -31.84 10.09
N ALA A 146 9.50 -31.74 8.77
CA ALA A 146 10.11 -32.77 7.94
C ALA A 146 11.60 -32.98 8.24
N ASP A 147 12.34 -31.90 8.49
CA ASP A 147 13.79 -31.97 8.83
C ASP A 147 14.06 -32.62 10.22
N ARG A 148 13.08 -32.59 11.13
CA ARG A 148 13.21 -33.24 12.46
C ARG A 148 13.01 -34.77 12.42
N ILE A 149 12.41 -35.28 11.36
CA ILE A 149 12.10 -36.71 11.21
C ILE A 149 13.26 -37.45 10.52
N ARG A 150 14.22 -36.72 9.99
CA ARG A 150 15.39 -37.24 9.28
C ARG A 150 16.63 -37.23 10.15
#